data_056b7ec17942d13df6059f08ca1f111a
#
_entry.id   056b7ec17942d13df6059f08ca1f111a
#
_cell.length_a   1.000
_cell.length_b   1.000
_cell.length_c   1.000
_cell.angle_alpha   90.00
_cell.angle_beta   90.00
_cell.angle_gamma   90.00
#
_symmetry.space_group_name_H-M   'P 1'
#
loop_
_entity.id
_entity.type
_entity.pdbx_description
1 polymer ?
#
loop_
_entity_poly.entity_id
_entity_poly.type
_entity_poly.pdbx_seq_one_letter_code
_entity_poly.pdbx_strand_id
1 'polypeptide(L)' 'LGQLSPRQREALTLYYIEERKYEDICEIMDMNYQSIRNLMHRGLTKLRALVS' A
#
# COMPACT_ATOMS: atom_id res chain seq x y z
N LEU A 1 -10.98 -12.99 6.44
CA LEU A 1 -9.90 -12.98 7.09
C LEU A 1 -9.18 -11.67 7.34
N GLY A 2 -9.83 -10.55 7.24
CA GLY A 2 -9.22 -9.29 7.61
C GLY A 2 -7.95 -8.93 6.85
N GLN A 3 -7.79 -9.50 5.68
CA GLN A 3 -6.61 -9.25 4.91
C GLN A 3 -6.66 -7.86 4.31
N LEU A 4 -5.69 -7.61 3.47
CA LEU A 4 -5.55 -6.34 2.80
C LEU A 4 -6.69 -6.11 1.82
N SER A 5 -7.16 -4.87 1.75
CA SER A 5 -8.09 -4.51 0.70
C SER A 5 -7.36 -4.55 -0.65
N PRO A 6 -8.10 -4.62 -1.76
CA PRO A 6 -7.43 -4.60 -3.07
C PRO A 6 -6.53 -3.41 -3.28
N ARG A 7 -6.94 -2.23 -2.79
CA ARG A 7 -6.11 -1.04 -2.93
C ARG A 7 -4.85 -1.11 -2.10
N GLN A 8 -4.97 -1.61 -0.86
CA GLN A 8 -3.79 -1.78 -0.01
C GLN A 8 -2.82 -2.74 -0.65
N ARG A 9 -3.33 -3.84 -1.18
CA ARG A 9 -2.48 -4.83 -1.84
C ARG A 9 -1.78 -4.23 -3.06
N GLU A 10 -2.51 -3.48 -3.86
CA GLU A 10 -1.93 -2.87 -5.04
C GLU A 10 -0.83 -1.88 -4.68
N ALA A 11 -1.08 -1.04 -3.69
CA ALA A 11 -0.09 -0.05 -3.27
C ALA A 11 1.17 -0.73 -2.75
N LEU A 12 1.01 -1.76 -1.92
CA LEU A 12 2.15 -2.47 -1.38
C LEU A 12 2.93 -3.20 -2.47
N THR A 13 2.22 -3.79 -3.43
CA THR A 13 2.87 -4.46 -4.54
C THR A 13 3.69 -3.48 -5.37
N LEU A 14 3.11 -2.33 -5.67
CA LEU A 14 3.82 -1.32 -6.45
C LEU A 14 5.07 -0.85 -5.73
N TYR A 15 4.99 -0.68 -4.44
CA TYR A 15 6.10 -0.16 -3.68
C TYR A 15 7.20 -1.20 -3.47
N TYR A 16 6.84 -2.40 -3.03
CA TYR A 16 7.83 -3.40 -2.63
C TYR A 16 8.25 -4.33 -3.75
N ILE A 17 7.34 -4.68 -4.64
CA ILE A 17 7.66 -5.62 -5.71
C ILE A 17 8.16 -4.88 -6.94
N GLU A 18 7.48 -3.81 -7.33
CA GLU A 18 7.85 -3.06 -8.53
C GLU A 18 8.75 -1.88 -8.23
N GLU A 19 9.04 -1.64 -6.96
CA GLU A 19 9.97 -0.61 -6.51
C GLU A 19 9.60 0.77 -7.01
N ARG A 20 8.29 1.07 -7.00
CA ARG A 20 7.80 2.39 -7.39
C ARG A 20 7.90 3.35 -6.21
N LYS A 21 8.13 4.62 -6.53
CA LYS A 21 8.11 5.66 -5.50
C LYS A 21 6.68 6.04 -5.18
N TYR A 22 6.49 6.65 -4.01
CA TYR A 22 5.16 7.10 -3.61
C TYR A 22 4.54 8.00 -4.68
N GLU A 23 5.34 8.89 -5.27
CA GLU A 23 4.84 9.78 -6.30
C GLU A 23 4.29 9.01 -7.49
N ASP A 24 5.00 7.97 -7.89
CA ASP A 24 4.55 7.14 -9.00
C ASP A 24 3.27 6.40 -8.63
N ILE A 25 3.21 5.89 -7.41
CA ILE A 25 2.03 5.17 -6.97
C ILE A 25 0.81 6.08 -6.94
N CYS A 26 1.00 7.32 -6.52
CA CYS A 26 -0.08 8.30 -6.52
C CYS A 26 -0.67 8.46 -7.92
N GLU A 27 0.19 8.53 -8.93
CA GLU A 27 -0.27 8.68 -10.31
C GLU A 27 -0.92 7.40 -10.81
N ILE A 28 -0.31 6.26 -10.53
CA ILE A 28 -0.83 4.99 -11.01
C ILE A 28 -2.21 4.71 -10.43
N MET A 29 -2.39 4.99 -9.15
CA MET A 29 -3.64 4.71 -8.46
C MET A 29 -4.60 5.89 -8.45
N ASP A 30 -4.18 7.02 -9.00
CA ASP A 30 -5.00 8.24 -9.05
C ASP A 30 -5.44 8.64 -7.64
N MET A 31 -4.48 8.71 -6.73
CA MET A 31 -4.73 9.07 -5.34
C MET A 31 -3.69 10.10 -4.91
N ASN A 32 -4.03 10.91 -3.90
CA ASN A 32 -3.07 11.89 -3.42
C ASN A 32 -2.06 11.23 -2.48
N TYR A 33 -1.00 11.96 -2.18
CA TYR A 33 0.11 11.44 -1.39
C TYR A 33 -0.34 11.00 -0.01
N GLN A 34 -1.17 11.81 0.64
CA GLN A 34 -1.62 11.48 1.99
C GLN A 34 -2.42 10.18 2.02
N SER A 35 -3.27 9.98 1.01
CA SER A 35 -4.05 8.76 0.91
C SER A 35 -3.16 7.55 0.72
N ILE A 36 -2.15 7.68 -0.14
CA ILE A 36 -1.22 6.57 -0.37
C ILE A 36 -0.45 6.25 0.91
N ARG A 37 0.01 7.26 1.63
CA ARG A 37 0.72 7.03 2.89
C ARG A 37 -0.17 6.28 3.88
N ASN A 38 -1.44 6.68 3.98
CA ASN A 38 -2.36 6.00 4.88
C ASN A 38 -2.57 4.54 4.48
N LEU A 39 -2.73 4.30 3.17
CA LEU A 39 -2.88 2.94 2.67
C LEU A 39 -1.67 2.09 3.02
N MET A 40 -0.48 2.62 2.79
CA MET A 40 0.75 1.90 3.07
C MET A 40 0.88 1.59 4.55
N HIS A 41 0.61 2.57 5.38
CA HIS A 41 0.72 2.39 6.83
C HIS A 41 -0.23 1.30 7.32
N ARG A 42 -1.48 1.36 6.88
CA ARG A 42 -2.47 0.38 7.31
C ARG A 42 -2.15 -1.00 6.77
N GLY A 43 -1.67 -1.06 5.53
CA GLY A 43 -1.30 -2.34 4.93
C GLY A 43 -0.14 -2.99 5.66
N LEU A 44 0.88 -2.21 6.00
CA LEU A 44 2.02 -2.73 6.73
C LEU A 44 1.63 -3.20 8.12
N THR A 45 0.74 -2.47 8.78
CA THR A 45 0.27 -2.87 10.09
C THR A 45 -0.42 -4.23 10.04
N LYS A 46 -1.25 -4.43 9.03
CA LYS A 46 -1.92 -5.72 8.86
C LYS A 46 -0.95 -6.84 8.56
N LEU A 47 0.05 -6.57 7.72
CA LEU A 47 1.05 -7.58 7.39
C LEU A 47 1.84 -7.98 8.63
N ARG A 48 2.20 -7.01 9.46
CA ARG A 48 2.91 -7.31 10.69
C ARG A 48 2.09 -8.19 11.61
N ALA A 49 0.80 -7.93 11.69
CA ALA A 49 -0.08 -8.73 12.53
C ALA A 49 -0.15 -10.17 12.05
N LEU A 50 -0.05 -10.37 10.73
CA LEU A 50 -0.12 -11.71 10.17
C LEU A 50 1.13 -12.54 10.45
N VAL A 51 2.29 -11.89 10.58
CA VAL A 51 3.55 -12.62 10.75
C VAL A 51 4.07 -12.61 12.17
N SER A 52 3.49 -11.83 13.06
CA SER A 52 3.98 -11.77 14.45
C SER A 52 3.33 -12.81 15.35
#